data_13390d146a13be1d619de5fb403ba61e
#
_entry.id   13390d146a13be1d619de5fb403ba61e
#
_cell.length_a   1.000
_cell.length_b   1.000
_cell.length_c   1.000
_cell.angle_alpha   90.00
_cell.angle_beta   90.00
_cell.angle_gamma   90.00
#
_symmetry.space_group_name_H-M   'P 1'
#
loop_
_entity.id
_entity.type
_entity.pdbx_description
1 polymer ?
#
loop_
_entity_poly.entity_id
_entity_poly.type
_entity_poly.pdbx_seq_one_letter_code
_entity_poly.pdbx_strand_id
1 'polypeptide(L)'
;MALISIEDAKAYLRVDSSDEDATVGILLASAIRLCIDIARLTDDQWEVIDSDAASSDEYTEAELSAIRETMKVAILYTCAYLFEHREEADHHALTMTLRSLLFAIREGAFS
;
A
#
# COMPACT_ATOMS: atom_id res chain seq x y z
N MET A 1 -12.66 -8.04 1.68
CA MET A 1 -11.89 -8.19 0.45
C MET A 1 -10.67 -7.27 0.51
N ALA A 2 -9.54 -7.73 0.01
CA ALA A 2 -8.32 -6.94 0.12
C ALA A 2 -8.28 -5.79 -0.89
N LEU A 3 -7.72 -4.68 -0.49
CA LEU A 3 -7.53 -3.52 -1.36
C LEU A 3 -6.69 -3.88 -2.59
N ILE A 4 -5.65 -4.69 -2.39
CA ILE A 4 -4.77 -5.14 -3.46
C ILE A 4 -4.59 -6.65 -3.34
N SER A 5 -4.87 -7.37 -4.41
CA SER A 5 -4.64 -8.82 -4.47
C SER A 5 -3.24 -9.10 -5.01
N ILE A 6 -2.80 -10.36 -4.86
CA ILE A 6 -1.53 -10.79 -5.44
C ILE A 6 -1.57 -10.70 -6.97
N GLU A 7 -2.72 -10.92 -7.59
CA GLU A 7 -2.91 -10.77 -9.02
C GLU A 7 -2.72 -9.33 -9.46
N ASP A 8 -3.21 -8.37 -8.67
CA ASP A 8 -3.00 -6.94 -8.93
C ASP A 8 -1.52 -6.60 -8.92
N ALA A 9 -0.80 -7.11 -7.91
CA ALA A 9 0.64 -6.87 -7.78
C ALA A 9 1.40 -7.48 -8.95
N LYS A 10 1.07 -8.72 -9.32
CA LYS A 10 1.71 -9.40 -10.45
C LYS A 10 1.48 -8.66 -11.76
N ALA A 11 0.27 -8.17 -11.98
CA ALA A 11 -0.06 -7.40 -13.18
C ALA A 11 0.77 -6.11 -13.23
N TYR A 12 0.90 -5.43 -12.10
CA TYR A 12 1.69 -4.20 -12.02
C TYR A 12 3.16 -4.47 -12.29
N LEU A 13 3.69 -5.59 -11.78
CA LEU A 13 5.09 -6.00 -11.95
C LEU A 13 5.34 -6.64 -13.31
N ARG A 14 4.29 -6.96 -14.06
CA ARG A 14 4.35 -7.70 -15.34
C ARG A 14 4.95 -9.10 -15.16
N VAL A 15 4.54 -9.77 -14.08
CA VAL A 15 4.95 -11.13 -13.77
C VAL A 15 3.82 -12.07 -14.13
N ASP A 16 4.05 -12.97 -15.10
CA ASP A 16 3.04 -13.90 -15.57
C ASP A 16 3.15 -15.29 -14.92
N SER A 17 4.34 -15.62 -14.43
CA SER A 17 4.61 -16.97 -13.93
C SER A 17 4.17 -17.13 -12.49
N SER A 18 3.61 -18.30 -12.15
CA SER A 18 3.31 -18.65 -10.77
C SER A 18 4.57 -18.95 -9.94
N ASP A 19 5.73 -19.09 -10.60
CA ASP A 19 6.99 -19.33 -9.89
C ASP A 19 7.37 -18.19 -8.95
N GLU A 20 6.88 -16.96 -9.23
CA GLU A 20 7.17 -15.79 -8.42
C GLU A 20 6.10 -15.50 -7.39
N ASP A 21 5.03 -16.31 -7.30
CA ASP A 21 3.91 -16.01 -6.40
C ASP A 21 4.31 -15.86 -4.94
N ALA A 22 5.16 -16.75 -4.44
CA ALA A 22 5.62 -16.67 -3.06
C ALA A 22 6.43 -15.40 -2.81
N THR A 23 7.33 -15.05 -3.73
CA THR A 23 8.15 -13.85 -3.62
C THR A 23 7.28 -12.59 -3.68
N VAL A 24 6.38 -12.51 -4.66
CA VAL A 24 5.48 -11.37 -4.81
C VAL A 24 4.59 -11.23 -3.57
N GLY A 25 4.09 -12.35 -3.03
CA GLY A 25 3.27 -12.32 -1.82
C GLY A 25 4.00 -11.73 -0.63
N ILE A 26 5.26 -12.12 -0.42
CA ILE A 26 6.08 -11.60 0.66
C ILE A 26 6.35 -10.11 0.47
N LEU A 27 6.70 -9.71 -0.76
CA LEU A 27 6.99 -8.30 -1.05
C LEU A 27 5.75 -7.43 -0.91
N LEU A 28 4.59 -7.95 -1.32
CA LEU A 28 3.33 -7.23 -1.18
C LEU A 28 2.99 -7.02 0.29
N ALA A 29 3.13 -8.05 1.12
CA ALA A 29 2.89 -7.94 2.55
C ALA A 29 3.82 -6.91 3.19
N SER A 30 5.10 -6.92 2.80
CA SER A 30 6.09 -5.97 3.28
C SER A 30 5.76 -4.55 2.84
N ALA A 31 5.31 -4.38 1.60
CA ALA A 31 4.93 -3.08 1.05
C ALA A 31 3.72 -2.51 1.80
N ILE A 32 2.72 -3.35 2.08
CA ILE A 32 1.54 -2.94 2.84
C ILE A 32 1.95 -2.48 4.22
N ARG A 33 2.77 -3.26 4.92
CA ARG A 33 3.20 -2.92 6.28
C ARG A 33 3.97 -1.59 6.29
N LEU A 34 4.89 -1.41 5.37
CA LEU A 34 5.68 -0.19 5.30
C LEU A 34 4.79 1.04 5.05
N CYS A 35 3.84 0.93 4.12
CA CYS A 35 2.94 2.05 3.81
C CYS A 35 2.03 2.38 4.99
N ILE A 36 1.50 1.37 5.69
CA ILE A 36 0.70 1.58 6.89
C ILE A 36 1.51 2.35 7.94
N ASP A 37 2.74 1.93 8.16
CA ASP A 37 3.61 2.55 9.17
C ASP A 37 3.94 4.00 8.81
N ILE A 38 4.27 4.27 7.57
CA ILE A 38 4.60 5.63 7.12
C ILE A 38 3.36 6.52 7.14
N ALA A 39 2.21 5.99 6.75
CA ALA A 39 0.95 6.72 6.79
C ALA A 39 0.40 6.89 8.21
N ARG A 40 0.98 6.19 9.18
CA ARG A 40 0.57 6.21 10.58
C ARG A 40 -0.89 5.79 10.78
N LEU A 41 -1.30 4.79 10.01
CA LEU A 41 -2.64 4.23 10.15
C LEU A 41 -2.70 3.26 11.33
N THR A 42 -3.82 3.31 12.06
CA THR A 42 -4.08 2.30 13.09
C THR A 42 -4.57 1.02 12.42
N ASP A 43 -4.56 -0.08 13.17
CA ASP A 43 -5.08 -1.35 12.66
C ASP A 43 -6.56 -1.24 12.29
N ASP A 44 -7.34 -0.50 13.09
CA ASP A 44 -8.77 -0.29 12.81
C ASP A 44 -8.97 0.53 11.53
N GLN A 45 -8.17 1.57 11.33
CA GLN A 45 -8.24 2.37 10.12
C GLN A 45 -7.91 1.54 8.89
N TRP A 46 -6.84 0.77 8.98
CA TRP A 46 -6.44 -0.09 7.86
C TRP A 46 -7.50 -1.14 7.55
N GLU A 47 -8.11 -1.73 8.57
CA GLU A 47 -9.17 -2.72 8.38
C GLU A 47 -10.31 -2.15 7.53
N VAL A 48 -10.73 -0.91 7.81
CA VAL A 48 -11.77 -0.24 7.02
C VAL A 48 -11.30 0.02 5.59
N ILE A 49 -10.09 0.54 5.44
CA ILE A 49 -9.52 0.85 4.11
C ILE A 49 -9.43 -0.41 3.26
N ASP A 50 -9.01 -1.51 3.86
CA ASP A 50 -8.82 -2.80 3.17
C ASP A 50 -10.13 -3.57 2.93
N SER A 51 -11.24 -3.03 3.41
CA SER A 51 -12.57 -3.65 3.28
C SER A 51 -13.34 -3.07 2.09
N ASP A 52 -14.57 -3.55 1.90
CA ASP A 52 -15.48 -3.05 0.86
C ASP A 52 -16.43 -1.98 1.38
N ALA A 53 -16.26 -1.51 2.62
CA ALA A 53 -17.16 -0.51 3.21
C ALA A 53 -17.15 0.77 2.37
N ALA A 54 -18.33 1.35 2.15
CA ALA A 54 -18.45 2.60 1.40
C ALA A 54 -18.04 3.80 2.24
N SER A 55 -18.23 3.72 3.55
CA SER A 55 -17.89 4.78 4.48
C SER A 55 -17.72 4.18 5.87
N SER A 56 -17.29 5.00 6.82
CA SER A 56 -17.17 4.60 8.21
C SER A 56 -17.48 5.81 9.10
N ASP A 57 -17.43 5.61 10.42
CA ASP A 57 -17.62 6.70 11.37
C ASP A 57 -16.52 7.76 11.23
N GLU A 58 -15.34 7.33 10.83
CA GLU A 58 -14.17 8.22 10.71
C GLU A 58 -14.07 8.85 9.32
N TYR A 59 -14.47 8.13 8.26
CA TYR A 59 -14.27 8.54 6.88
C TYR A 59 -15.57 8.60 6.10
N THR A 60 -15.77 9.70 5.37
CA THR A 60 -16.84 9.78 4.38
C THR A 60 -16.50 8.90 3.18
N GLU A 61 -17.48 8.65 2.32
CA GLU A 61 -17.26 7.88 1.09
C GLU A 61 -16.18 8.50 0.21
N ALA A 62 -16.19 9.81 0.05
CA ALA A 62 -15.22 10.52 -0.77
C ALA A 62 -13.81 10.43 -0.16
N GLU A 63 -13.71 10.61 1.16
CA GLU A 63 -12.44 10.50 1.86
C GLU A 63 -11.85 9.09 1.75
N LEU A 64 -12.70 8.09 1.96
CA LEU A 64 -12.27 6.70 1.91
C LEU A 64 -11.80 6.30 0.51
N SER A 65 -12.51 6.78 -0.53
CA SER A 65 -12.13 6.54 -1.92
C SER A 65 -10.75 7.15 -2.22
N ALA A 66 -10.52 8.39 -1.78
CA ALA A 66 -9.24 9.09 -1.99
C ALA A 66 -8.10 8.38 -1.26
N ILE A 67 -8.34 7.94 -0.01
CA ILE A 67 -7.34 7.22 0.77
C ILE A 67 -6.98 5.89 0.09
N ARG A 68 -7.98 5.16 -0.38
CA ARG A 68 -7.76 3.88 -1.06
C ARG A 68 -6.92 4.05 -2.32
N GLU A 69 -7.21 5.06 -3.13
CA GLU A 69 -6.42 5.33 -4.33
C GLU A 69 -4.97 5.63 -3.99
N THR A 70 -4.75 6.50 -3.01
CA THR A 70 -3.40 6.89 -2.58
C THR A 70 -2.64 5.69 -2.03
N MET A 71 -3.27 4.91 -1.15
CA MET A 71 -2.64 3.71 -0.58
C MET A 71 -2.31 2.68 -1.65
N LYS A 72 -3.22 2.49 -2.61
CA LYS A 72 -3.00 1.54 -3.69
C LYS A 72 -1.78 1.91 -4.52
N VAL A 73 -1.67 3.17 -4.92
CA VAL A 73 -0.51 3.66 -5.67
C VAL A 73 0.78 3.47 -4.87
N ALA A 74 0.76 3.87 -3.59
CA ALA A 74 1.95 3.77 -2.73
C ALA A 74 2.38 2.32 -2.53
N ILE A 75 1.42 1.42 -2.29
CA ILE A 75 1.72 0.01 -2.05
C ILE A 75 2.27 -0.65 -3.31
N LEU A 76 1.66 -0.41 -4.47
CA LEU A 76 2.14 -0.99 -5.72
C LEU A 76 3.52 -0.46 -6.08
N TYR A 77 3.75 0.84 -5.91
CA TYR A 77 5.06 1.44 -6.12
C TYR A 77 6.11 0.80 -5.22
N THR A 78 5.79 0.62 -3.95
CA THR A 78 6.69 0.01 -2.98
C THR A 78 6.98 -1.44 -3.34
N CYS A 79 5.96 -2.19 -3.71
CA CYS A 79 6.13 -3.59 -4.10
C CYS A 79 7.06 -3.71 -5.30
N ALA A 80 6.88 -2.85 -6.31
CA ALA A 80 7.75 -2.84 -7.50
C ALA A 80 9.18 -2.46 -7.12
N TYR A 81 9.35 -1.46 -6.27
CA TYR A 81 10.67 -1.06 -5.81
C TYR A 81 11.38 -2.21 -5.10
N LEU A 82 10.69 -2.87 -4.17
CA LEU A 82 11.28 -3.98 -3.43
C LEU A 82 11.59 -5.15 -4.35
N PHE A 83 10.77 -5.39 -5.35
CA PHE A 83 11.00 -6.46 -6.33
C PHE A 83 12.27 -6.21 -7.13
N GLU A 84 12.51 -4.96 -7.55
CA GLU A 84 13.67 -4.59 -8.35
C GLU A 84 14.95 -4.42 -7.52
N HIS A 85 14.81 -4.10 -6.23
CA HIS A 85 15.95 -3.79 -5.35
C HIS A 85 16.02 -4.73 -4.14
N ARG A 86 15.67 -6.00 -4.33
CA ARG A 86 15.58 -6.95 -3.20
C ARG A 86 16.90 -7.21 -2.50
N GLU A 87 18.02 -6.90 -3.12
CA GLU A 87 19.33 -7.11 -2.52
C GLU A 87 19.87 -5.88 -1.79
N GLU A 88 19.17 -4.75 -1.87
CA GLU A 88 19.59 -3.54 -1.20
C GLU A 88 19.17 -3.55 0.25
N ALA A 89 20.05 -3.10 1.14
CA ALA A 89 19.78 -3.01 2.57
C ALA A 89 19.22 -1.64 2.96
N ASP A 90 19.49 -0.60 2.17
CA ASP A 90 19.08 0.76 2.48
C ASP A 90 18.01 1.25 1.50
N HIS A 91 16.84 1.54 2.01
CA HIS A 91 15.71 2.02 1.22
C HIS A 91 15.35 3.47 1.58
N HIS A 92 16.36 4.29 1.89
CA HIS A 92 16.12 5.67 2.29
C HIS A 92 15.34 6.47 1.23
N ALA A 93 15.71 6.34 -0.04
CA ALA A 93 15.03 7.04 -1.12
C ALA A 93 13.56 6.62 -1.24
N LEU A 94 13.29 5.33 -1.09
CA LEU A 94 11.92 4.81 -1.08
C LEU A 94 11.13 5.43 0.07
N THR A 95 11.71 5.44 1.27
CA THR A 95 11.05 5.99 2.45
C THR A 95 10.71 7.46 2.24
N MET A 96 11.62 8.25 1.68
CA MET A 96 11.36 9.67 1.41
C MET A 96 10.24 9.85 0.40
N THR A 97 10.21 9.04 -0.65
CA THR A 97 9.12 9.08 -1.64
C THR A 97 7.78 8.76 -1.00
N LEU A 98 7.73 7.72 -0.17
CA LEU A 98 6.49 7.31 0.50
C LEU A 98 6.02 8.37 1.49
N ARG A 99 6.92 9.02 2.20
CA ARG A 99 6.53 10.10 3.10
C ARG A 99 5.84 11.23 2.35
N SER A 100 6.32 11.54 1.14
CA SER A 100 5.67 12.55 0.29
C SER A 100 4.31 12.08 -0.22
N LEU A 101 4.23 10.86 -0.73
CA LEU A 101 2.99 10.31 -1.27
C LEU A 101 1.90 10.18 -0.19
N LEU A 102 2.29 9.79 1.02
CA LEU A 102 1.35 9.49 2.09
C LEU A 102 1.18 10.64 3.08
N PHE A 103 1.76 11.80 2.77
CA PHE A 103 1.75 12.96 3.67
C PHE A 103 0.34 13.34 4.14
N ALA A 104 -0.60 13.42 3.22
CA ALA A 104 -1.97 13.83 3.57
C ALA A 104 -2.63 12.85 4.53
N ILE A 105 -2.45 11.55 4.30
CA ILE A 105 -3.01 10.52 5.17
C ILE A 105 -2.35 10.59 6.54
N ARG A 106 -1.02 10.68 6.54
CA ARG A 106 -0.20 10.71 7.73
C ARG A 106 -0.53 11.88 8.65
N GLU A 107 -0.86 13.03 8.06
CA GLU A 107 -1.19 14.26 8.82
C GLU A 107 -2.69 14.39 9.10
N GLY A 108 -3.48 13.39 8.72
CA GLY A 108 -4.91 13.41 8.98
C GLY A 108 -5.69 14.39 8.10
N ALA A 109 -5.15 14.75 6.93
CA ALA A 109 -5.78 15.73 6.06
C ALA A 109 -7.13 15.28 5.49
N PHE A 110 -7.43 13.98 5.56
CA PHE A 110 -8.69 13.42 5.09
C PHE A 110 -9.74 13.25 6.19
N SER A 111 -9.42 13.58 7.43
CA SER A 111 -10.35 13.38 8.56
C SER A 111 -10.88 14.67 9.14
#